data_82d3608db8e3a918970f8511c597ed6a
#
_entry.id   82d3608db8e3a918970f8511c597ed6a
#
_cell.length_a   1.000
_cell.length_b   1.000
_cell.length_c   1.000
_cell.angle_alpha   90.00
_cell.angle_beta   90.00
_cell.angle_gamma   90.00
#
_symmetry.space_group_name_H-M   'P 1'
#
loop_
_entity.id
_entity.type
_entity.pdbx_description
1 polymer ?
#
loop_
_entity_poly.entity_id
_entity_poly.type
_entity_poly.pdbx_seq_one_letter_code
_entity_poly.pdbx_strand_id
1 'polypeptide(L)'
;MTLQEMIFHRKSCRSFMNKPLEPEMMEKVLSFEPKPLYPDIKVRMDIVSRDKVKCICPWTTPQVITIYSEETEGYLENIGFLFQQMDLYLQTLGLGVCWLGMGKMNPKTTTEVAGMNFVIMLAFGHPKGDPLRHDLKGFKRKPMEKITDKPDPRLEPARLAPSAVNSQPWYFTHEGDMIHVYCSKIGSRLDAGIALAHLYVSNEETFRFFRAEMIPELPGHGYIGSFRI
;
A
#
# COMPACT_ATOMS: atom_id res chain seq x y z
N MET A 1 -2.71 0.90 19.12
CA MET A 1 -3.51 0.24 18.06
C MET A 1 -2.64 -0.78 17.36
N THR A 2 -3.18 -1.96 17.05
CA THR A 2 -2.56 -2.96 16.18
C THR A 2 -2.63 -2.52 14.71
N LEU A 3 -1.89 -3.21 13.81
CA LEU A 3 -2.01 -2.97 12.37
C LEU A 3 -3.43 -3.24 11.86
N GLN A 4 -4.08 -4.27 12.38
CA GLN A 4 -5.46 -4.63 12.03
C GLN A 4 -6.45 -3.53 12.42
N GLU A 5 -6.38 -3.02 13.64
CA GLU A 5 -7.22 -1.91 14.09
C GLU A 5 -6.97 -0.65 13.24
N MET A 6 -5.71 -0.39 12.85
CA MET A 6 -5.35 0.77 12.05
C MET A 6 -6.03 0.79 10.67
N ILE A 7 -6.41 -0.35 10.09
CA ILE A 7 -7.19 -0.42 8.84
C ILE A 7 -8.46 0.43 8.91
N PHE A 8 -9.12 0.45 10.06
CA PHE A 8 -10.37 1.16 10.28
C PHE A 8 -10.19 2.65 10.65
N HIS A 9 -8.97 3.08 10.93
CA HIS A 9 -8.66 4.44 11.37
C HIS A 9 -7.74 5.20 10.40
N ARG A 10 -6.97 4.49 9.56
CA ARG A 10 -5.98 5.10 8.68
C ARG A 10 -6.56 6.16 7.74
N LYS A 11 -5.79 7.21 7.54
CA LYS A 11 -6.12 8.30 6.62
C LYS A 11 -4.87 8.80 5.91
N SER A 12 -4.94 9.11 4.61
CA SER A 12 -3.84 9.78 3.92
C SER A 12 -3.64 11.17 4.50
N CYS A 13 -2.50 11.39 5.14
CA CYS A 13 -2.11 12.68 5.69
C CYS A 13 -1.59 13.59 4.57
N ARG A 14 -2.12 14.80 4.48
CA ARG A 14 -1.72 15.82 3.49
C ARG A 14 -1.30 17.13 4.13
N SER A 15 -1.04 17.11 5.44
CA SER A 15 -0.59 18.28 6.19
C SER A 15 0.38 17.83 7.27
N PHE A 16 1.66 18.19 7.11
CA PHE A 16 2.75 17.77 7.98
C PHE A 16 3.39 18.97 8.67
N MET A 17 3.90 18.75 9.86
CA MET A 17 4.83 19.69 10.49
C MET A 17 6.15 19.67 9.74
N ASN A 18 6.80 20.83 9.60
CA ASN A 18 8.15 20.90 9.04
C ASN A 18 9.19 20.60 10.14
N LYS A 19 9.14 19.39 10.68
CA LYS A 19 9.97 18.91 11.77
C LYS A 19 10.47 17.51 11.46
N PRO A 20 11.79 17.25 11.43
CA PRO A 20 12.33 15.90 11.32
C PRO A 20 11.85 15.00 12.45
N LEU A 21 11.84 13.70 12.22
CA LEU A 21 11.58 12.74 13.30
C LEU A 21 12.75 12.70 14.27
N GLU A 22 12.45 12.47 15.53
CA GLU A 22 13.42 12.20 16.56
C GLU A 22 14.16 10.88 16.27
N PRO A 23 15.45 10.75 16.66
CA PRO A 23 16.26 9.54 16.38
C PRO A 23 15.57 8.24 16.80
N GLU A 24 15.02 8.18 18.01
CA GLU A 24 14.29 7.01 18.52
C GLU A 24 13.07 6.63 17.68
N MET A 25 12.35 7.63 17.15
CA MET A 25 11.23 7.39 16.24
C MET A 25 11.72 6.87 14.90
N MET A 26 12.84 7.40 14.39
CA MET A 26 13.46 6.93 13.16
C MET A 26 13.95 5.48 13.29
N GLU A 27 14.51 5.09 14.42
CA GLU A 27 14.89 3.71 14.69
C GLU A 27 13.69 2.76 14.63
N LYS A 28 12.55 3.15 15.22
CA LYS A 28 11.30 2.38 15.11
C LYS A 28 10.85 2.23 13.66
N VAL A 29 10.92 3.31 12.88
CA VAL A 29 10.56 3.25 11.45
C VAL A 29 11.46 2.27 10.69
N LEU A 30 12.76 2.29 10.95
CA LEU A 30 13.75 1.45 10.28
C LEU A 30 13.72 -0.01 10.74
N SER A 31 13.27 -0.28 11.97
CA SER A 31 13.20 -1.65 12.53
C SER A 31 11.97 -2.45 12.06
N PHE A 32 11.02 -1.83 11.38
CA PHE A 32 9.84 -2.53 10.89
C PHE A 32 10.15 -3.31 9.61
N GLU A 33 9.91 -4.60 9.64
CA GLU A 33 10.13 -5.53 8.53
C GLU A 33 8.79 -6.06 7.99
N PRO A 34 8.20 -5.44 6.97
CA PRO A 34 6.97 -5.92 6.36
C PRO A 34 7.20 -7.25 5.63
N LYS A 35 6.19 -8.11 5.62
CA LYS A 35 6.26 -9.41 4.91
C LYS A 35 6.01 -9.20 3.41
N PRO A 36 6.83 -9.77 2.52
CA PRO A 36 6.60 -9.68 1.08
C PRO A 36 5.50 -10.62 0.61
N LEU A 37 4.81 -10.22 -0.48
CA LEU A 37 3.89 -11.08 -1.22
C LEU A 37 4.68 -12.05 -2.13
N TYR A 38 5.78 -11.57 -2.69
CA TYR A 38 6.73 -12.30 -3.54
C TYR A 38 8.14 -12.17 -2.95
N PRO A 39 8.59 -13.16 -2.13
CA PRO A 39 9.87 -13.09 -1.41
C PRO A 39 11.11 -13.01 -2.32
N ASP A 40 11.01 -13.55 -3.55
CA ASP A 40 12.13 -13.59 -4.49
C ASP A 40 12.38 -12.26 -5.21
N ILE A 41 11.45 -11.31 -5.13
CA ILE A 41 11.59 -9.98 -5.76
C ILE A 41 12.35 -9.06 -4.81
N LYS A 42 13.52 -8.63 -5.23
CA LYS A 42 14.31 -7.69 -4.43
C LYS A 42 13.68 -6.31 -4.41
N VAL A 43 13.58 -5.77 -3.21
CA VAL A 43 13.04 -4.45 -2.93
C VAL A 43 14.00 -3.71 -2.03
N ARG A 44 14.18 -2.42 -2.28
CA ARG A 44 14.95 -1.53 -1.42
C ARG A 44 14.12 -0.31 -1.03
N MET A 45 14.24 0.06 0.23
CA MET A 45 13.67 1.27 0.80
C MET A 45 14.81 2.20 1.24
N ASP A 46 14.75 3.46 0.84
CA ASP A 46 15.62 4.51 1.37
C ASP A 46 14.77 5.63 2.00
N ILE A 47 15.23 6.19 3.10
CA ILE A 47 14.66 7.42 3.67
C ILE A 47 15.55 8.58 3.22
N VAL A 48 14.98 9.50 2.48
CA VAL A 48 15.71 10.64 1.92
C VAL A 48 15.07 11.96 2.32
N SER A 49 15.87 13.02 2.37
CA SER A 49 15.36 14.38 2.61
C SER A 49 14.51 14.87 1.42
N ARG A 50 13.59 15.77 1.69
CA ARG A 50 12.59 16.27 0.70
C ARG A 50 13.23 16.91 -0.54
N ASP A 51 14.42 17.47 -0.44
CA ASP A 51 15.16 18.08 -1.56
C ASP A 51 15.65 17.06 -2.59
N LYS A 52 15.79 15.78 -2.20
CA LYS A 52 16.21 14.68 -3.08
C LYS A 52 15.10 14.24 -4.06
N VAL A 53 13.87 14.68 -3.87
CA VAL A 53 12.71 14.27 -4.67
C VAL A 53 11.97 15.46 -5.23
N LYS A 54 11.27 15.23 -6.35
CA LYS A 54 10.31 16.15 -6.96
C LYS A 54 8.91 15.58 -6.83
N CYS A 55 7.98 16.38 -6.35
CA CYS A 55 6.58 16.02 -6.29
C CYS A 55 5.73 17.28 -6.49
N ILE A 56 4.66 17.16 -7.26
CA ILE A 56 3.72 18.25 -7.52
C ILE A 56 2.73 18.46 -6.37
N CYS A 57 2.78 17.62 -5.34
CA CYS A 57 1.92 17.76 -4.17
C CYS A 57 2.18 19.08 -3.44
N PRO A 58 1.13 19.83 -3.06
CA PRO A 58 1.28 21.15 -2.43
C PRO A 58 1.76 21.09 -0.97
N TRP A 59 1.72 19.91 -0.35
CA TRP A 59 2.22 19.70 1.02
C TRP A 59 3.67 19.20 1.00
N THR A 60 4.38 19.52 2.06
CA THR A 60 5.78 19.11 2.25
C THR A 60 5.94 18.32 3.53
N THR A 61 6.90 17.41 3.53
CA THR A 61 7.41 16.71 4.71
C THR A 61 8.92 16.79 4.69
N PRO A 62 9.61 16.80 5.85
CA PRO A 62 11.08 16.89 5.89
C PRO A 62 11.78 15.73 5.16
N GLN A 63 11.17 14.54 5.20
CA GLN A 63 11.70 13.33 4.59
C GLN A 63 10.61 12.52 3.88
N VAL A 64 11.04 11.64 3.00
CA VAL A 64 10.19 10.68 2.28
C VAL A 64 10.84 9.30 2.25
N ILE A 65 10.02 8.26 2.22
CA ILE A 65 10.45 6.91 1.87
C ILE A 65 10.43 6.80 0.35
N THR A 66 11.55 6.44 -0.25
CA THR A 66 11.66 6.10 -1.68
C THR A 66 11.83 4.60 -1.84
N ILE A 67 11.14 4.04 -2.83
CA ILE A 67 10.99 2.60 -3.00
C ILE A 67 11.49 2.21 -4.37
N TYR A 68 12.37 1.22 -4.39
CA TYR A 68 13.01 0.66 -5.59
C TYR A 68 12.73 -0.84 -5.65
N SER A 69 12.62 -1.37 -6.85
CA SER A 69 12.42 -2.80 -7.08
C SER A 69 13.06 -3.29 -8.38
N GLU A 70 13.39 -4.57 -8.42
CA GLU A 70 13.54 -5.29 -9.69
C GLU A 70 12.19 -5.30 -10.39
N GLU A 71 12.15 -4.98 -11.68
CA GLU A 71 10.92 -4.95 -12.49
C GLU A 71 10.62 -6.34 -13.07
N THR A 72 10.33 -7.29 -12.21
CA THR A 72 9.90 -8.64 -12.56
C THR A 72 8.37 -8.79 -12.44
N GLU A 73 7.80 -9.87 -12.94
CA GLU A 73 6.35 -10.09 -12.81
C GLU A 73 5.92 -10.08 -11.33
N GLY A 74 4.91 -9.28 -10.99
CA GLY A 74 4.38 -9.18 -9.63
C GLY A 74 5.04 -8.09 -8.76
N TYR A 75 6.04 -7.35 -9.26
CA TYR A 75 6.75 -6.35 -8.46
C TYR A 75 5.85 -5.21 -7.95
N LEU A 76 4.88 -4.77 -8.75
CA LEU A 76 3.97 -3.70 -8.34
C LEU A 76 3.07 -4.16 -7.19
N GLU A 77 2.52 -5.36 -7.29
CA GLU A 77 1.71 -5.96 -6.21
C GLU A 77 2.54 -6.15 -4.94
N ASN A 78 3.79 -6.61 -5.09
CA ASN A 78 4.71 -6.79 -3.98
C ASN A 78 5.01 -5.47 -3.27
N ILE A 79 5.26 -4.40 -4.02
CA ILE A 79 5.48 -3.05 -3.48
C ILE A 79 4.23 -2.56 -2.75
N GLY A 80 3.05 -2.68 -3.38
CA GLY A 80 1.78 -2.30 -2.74
C GLY A 80 1.55 -3.05 -1.42
N PHE A 81 1.82 -4.34 -1.42
CA PHE A 81 1.66 -5.23 -0.27
C PHE A 81 2.63 -4.88 0.88
N LEU A 82 3.92 -4.75 0.59
CA LEU A 82 4.94 -4.40 1.56
C LEU A 82 4.68 -3.03 2.20
N PHE A 83 4.52 -2.02 1.35
CA PHE A 83 4.51 -0.64 1.84
C PHE A 83 3.15 -0.18 2.35
N GLN A 84 2.08 -0.95 2.11
CA GLN A 84 0.83 -0.72 2.84
C GLN A 84 0.91 -1.21 4.29
N GLN A 85 1.66 -2.28 4.56
CA GLN A 85 1.97 -2.68 5.94
C GLN A 85 2.79 -1.58 6.64
N MET A 86 3.78 -0.99 5.95
CA MET A 86 4.54 0.15 6.44
C MET A 86 3.63 1.37 6.67
N ASP A 87 2.71 1.71 5.76
CA ASP A 87 1.72 2.79 5.93
C ASP A 87 0.91 2.59 7.22
N LEU A 88 0.39 1.39 7.45
CA LEU A 88 -0.35 1.05 8.67
C LEU A 88 0.53 1.18 9.91
N TYR A 89 1.73 0.62 9.88
CA TYR A 89 2.66 0.67 10.99
C TYR A 89 3.04 2.10 11.39
N LEU A 90 3.41 2.93 10.43
CA LEU A 90 3.74 4.34 10.70
C LEU A 90 2.57 5.09 11.35
N GLN A 91 1.34 4.79 10.95
CA GLN A 91 0.16 5.39 11.57
C GLN A 91 -0.11 4.88 12.98
N THR A 92 0.27 3.64 13.32
CA THR A 92 0.22 3.16 14.72
C THR A 92 1.19 3.91 15.62
N LEU A 93 2.30 4.42 15.07
CA LEU A 93 3.25 5.29 15.76
C LEU A 93 2.77 6.76 15.89
N GLY A 94 1.57 7.09 15.40
CA GLY A 94 1.03 8.45 15.40
C GLY A 94 1.58 9.33 14.27
N LEU A 95 2.27 8.74 13.29
CA LEU A 95 2.79 9.48 12.14
C LEU A 95 1.72 9.62 11.04
N GLY A 96 1.75 10.75 10.36
CA GLY A 96 1.00 10.92 9.11
C GLY A 96 1.72 10.25 7.95
N VAL A 97 0.96 9.63 7.04
CA VAL A 97 1.49 8.96 5.84
C VAL A 97 0.66 9.30 4.61
N CYS A 98 1.31 9.41 3.44
CA CYS A 98 0.62 9.57 2.16
C CYS A 98 1.42 8.96 1.01
N TRP A 99 0.78 8.10 0.22
CA TRP A 99 1.32 7.63 -1.05
C TRP A 99 1.46 8.76 -2.07
N LEU A 100 2.61 8.84 -2.75
CA LEU A 100 2.96 9.89 -3.72
C LEU A 100 3.22 9.27 -5.09
N GLY A 101 2.17 8.87 -5.80
CA GLY A 101 2.26 8.21 -7.10
C GLY A 101 2.84 9.07 -8.22
N MET A 102 2.83 10.40 -8.08
CA MET A 102 3.45 11.34 -9.04
C MET A 102 4.81 11.89 -8.58
N GLY A 103 5.37 11.30 -7.53
CA GLY A 103 6.69 11.65 -7.06
C GLY A 103 7.79 11.08 -7.97
N LYS A 104 8.90 11.79 -8.09
CA LYS A 104 10.08 11.37 -8.85
C LYS A 104 11.35 11.72 -8.09
N MET A 105 12.40 10.95 -8.29
CA MET A 105 13.72 11.33 -7.82
C MET A 105 14.19 12.62 -8.50
N ASN A 106 14.94 13.43 -7.79
CA ASN A 106 15.60 14.61 -8.38
C ASN A 106 16.83 14.14 -9.18
N PRO A 107 16.88 14.32 -10.52
CA PRO A 107 17.97 13.82 -11.33
C PRO A 107 19.36 14.31 -10.91
N LYS A 108 19.44 15.47 -10.24
CA LYS A 108 20.71 16.03 -9.76
C LYS A 108 21.27 15.35 -8.51
N THR A 109 20.45 14.57 -7.82
CA THR A 109 20.78 13.97 -6.51
C THR A 109 20.47 12.48 -6.46
N THR A 110 19.98 11.91 -7.57
CA THR A 110 19.66 10.48 -7.67
C THR A 110 20.94 9.65 -7.67
N THR A 111 21.02 8.67 -6.79
CA THR A 111 22.00 7.60 -6.84
C THR A 111 21.37 6.41 -7.54
N GLU A 112 22.06 5.86 -8.54
CA GLU A 112 21.59 4.61 -9.16
C GLU A 112 21.60 3.47 -8.13
N VAL A 113 20.54 2.70 -8.12
CA VAL A 113 20.43 1.46 -7.33
C VAL A 113 20.59 0.30 -8.30
N ALA A 114 21.74 -0.37 -8.25
CA ALA A 114 22.08 -1.42 -9.21
C ALA A 114 20.98 -2.50 -9.30
N GLY A 115 20.47 -2.74 -10.50
CA GLY A 115 19.46 -3.75 -10.79
C GLY A 115 18.04 -3.42 -10.32
N MET A 116 17.78 -2.20 -9.82
CA MET A 116 16.46 -1.79 -9.36
C MET A 116 16.09 -0.41 -9.89
N ASN A 117 14.82 -0.22 -10.22
CA ASN A 117 14.26 1.06 -10.64
C ASN A 117 13.44 1.70 -9.51
N PHE A 118 13.42 3.03 -9.49
CA PHE A 118 12.51 3.77 -8.62
C PHE A 118 11.06 3.51 -9.02
N VAL A 119 10.24 3.09 -8.05
CA VAL A 119 8.83 2.75 -8.30
C VAL A 119 7.90 3.84 -7.80
N ILE A 120 7.98 4.19 -6.52
CA ILE A 120 7.04 5.11 -5.86
C ILE A 120 7.67 5.65 -4.58
N MET A 121 6.98 6.59 -3.92
CA MET A 121 7.40 7.08 -2.61
C MET A 121 6.22 7.29 -1.66
N LEU A 122 6.53 7.30 -0.35
CA LEU A 122 5.62 7.70 0.72
C LEU A 122 6.12 8.97 1.39
N ALA A 123 5.27 9.98 1.51
CA ALA A 123 5.47 11.05 2.48
C ALA A 123 5.12 10.54 3.86
N PHE A 124 5.93 10.85 4.86
CA PHE A 124 5.65 10.51 6.25
C PHE A 124 6.27 11.54 7.20
N GLY A 125 5.72 11.65 8.40
CA GLY A 125 6.21 12.60 9.40
C GLY A 125 5.15 12.99 10.41
N HIS A 126 5.46 13.95 11.27
CA HIS A 126 4.51 14.49 12.25
C HIS A 126 3.34 15.16 11.54
N PRO A 127 2.09 14.70 11.75
CA PRO A 127 0.91 15.32 11.15
C PRO A 127 0.58 16.66 11.80
N LYS A 128 0.01 17.58 11.04
CA LYS A 128 -0.72 18.73 11.59
C LYS A 128 -2.16 18.31 11.85
N GLY A 129 -2.54 18.32 13.13
CA GLY A 129 -3.87 17.88 13.56
C GLY A 129 -3.98 16.34 13.60
N ASP A 130 -5.21 15.87 13.69
CA ASP A 130 -5.50 14.44 13.84
C ASP A 130 -5.25 13.67 12.53
N PRO A 131 -4.36 12.66 12.52
CA PRO A 131 -4.09 11.85 11.33
C PRO A 131 -5.10 10.73 11.13
N LEU A 132 -6.02 10.48 12.03
CA LEU A 132 -6.90 9.31 12.03
C LEU A 132 -8.35 9.66 11.62
N ARG A 133 -9.08 8.63 11.24
CA ARG A 133 -10.54 8.63 11.11
C ARG A 133 -11.18 8.08 12.38
N HIS A 134 -12.31 8.63 12.76
CA HIS A 134 -13.06 8.18 13.94
C HIS A 134 -14.35 7.44 13.58
N ASP A 135 -14.70 7.42 12.29
CA ASP A 135 -15.82 6.64 11.78
C ASP A 135 -15.56 6.09 10.35
N LEU A 136 -16.33 5.07 9.96
CA LEU A 136 -16.23 4.46 8.64
C LEU A 136 -16.84 5.29 7.51
N LYS A 137 -17.72 6.26 7.82
CA LYS A 137 -18.39 7.12 6.81
C LYS A 137 -17.38 7.98 6.06
N GLY A 138 -16.28 8.34 6.70
CA GLY A 138 -15.19 9.11 6.10
C GLY A 138 -14.42 8.39 4.97
N PHE A 139 -14.58 7.08 4.79
CA PHE A 139 -13.80 6.32 3.81
C PHE A 139 -14.23 6.54 2.36
N LYS A 140 -15.48 6.81 2.09
CA LYS A 140 -16.03 7.03 0.72
C LYS A 140 -15.60 5.92 -0.26
N ARG A 141 -15.71 4.65 0.15
CA ARG A 141 -15.33 3.50 -0.67
C ARG A 141 -16.49 3.00 -1.51
N LYS A 142 -16.16 2.26 -2.58
CA LYS A 142 -17.17 1.49 -3.34
C LYS A 142 -17.93 0.56 -2.40
N PRO A 143 -19.24 0.33 -2.63
CA PRO A 143 -19.96 -0.71 -1.90
C PRO A 143 -19.41 -2.09 -2.28
N MET A 144 -19.65 -3.09 -1.42
CA MET A 144 -19.08 -4.45 -1.55
C MET A 144 -19.41 -5.07 -2.91
N GLU A 145 -20.62 -4.90 -3.41
CA GLU A 145 -21.14 -5.47 -4.67
C GLU A 145 -20.41 -4.93 -5.91
N LYS A 146 -19.62 -3.86 -5.78
CA LYS A 146 -18.81 -3.30 -6.86
C LYS A 146 -17.38 -3.79 -6.88
N ILE A 147 -16.98 -4.58 -5.89
CA ILE A 147 -15.61 -5.10 -5.76
C ILE A 147 -15.57 -6.63 -5.66
N THR A 148 -16.72 -7.32 -5.64
CA THR A 148 -16.77 -8.78 -5.58
C THR A 148 -18.02 -9.33 -6.28
N ASP A 149 -17.97 -10.58 -6.72
CA ASP A 149 -19.05 -11.32 -7.35
C ASP A 149 -20.18 -11.66 -6.37
N LYS A 150 -19.86 -11.86 -5.09
CA LYS A 150 -20.82 -12.04 -4.01
C LYS A 150 -20.35 -11.35 -2.73
N PRO A 151 -21.25 -10.76 -1.92
CA PRO A 151 -20.90 -10.13 -0.67
C PRO A 151 -20.15 -11.10 0.26
N ASP A 152 -18.98 -10.69 0.75
CA ASP A 152 -18.19 -11.43 1.72
C ASP A 152 -17.63 -10.46 2.77
N PRO A 153 -18.10 -10.54 4.03
CA PRO A 153 -17.60 -9.66 5.10
C PRO A 153 -16.10 -9.75 5.35
N ARG A 154 -15.45 -10.88 5.00
CA ARG A 154 -13.99 -11.05 5.13
C ARG A 154 -13.22 -10.12 4.21
N LEU A 155 -13.84 -9.61 3.13
CA LEU A 155 -13.27 -8.65 2.19
C LEU A 155 -13.37 -7.18 2.65
N GLU A 156 -14.04 -6.91 3.78
CA GLU A 156 -14.17 -5.53 4.29
C GLU A 156 -12.83 -4.81 4.50
N PRO A 157 -11.77 -5.44 5.02
CA PRO A 157 -10.45 -4.81 5.09
C PRO A 157 -9.92 -4.34 3.74
N ALA A 158 -10.06 -5.15 2.68
CA ALA A 158 -9.68 -4.78 1.32
C ALA A 158 -10.53 -3.63 0.77
N ARG A 159 -11.85 -3.63 1.05
CA ARG A 159 -12.76 -2.54 0.65
C ARG A 159 -12.31 -1.18 1.22
N LEU A 160 -11.77 -1.16 2.44
CA LEU A 160 -11.29 0.04 3.12
C LEU A 160 -9.90 0.50 2.67
N ALA A 161 -9.18 -0.32 1.91
CA ALA A 161 -7.83 -0.03 1.46
C ALA A 161 -7.75 1.26 0.62
N PRO A 162 -6.65 2.04 0.70
CA PRO A 162 -6.45 3.19 -0.17
C PRO A 162 -6.07 2.78 -1.59
N SER A 163 -6.31 3.66 -2.54
CA SER A 163 -5.86 3.52 -3.93
C SER A 163 -5.61 4.86 -4.58
N ALA A 164 -4.90 4.88 -5.68
CA ALA A 164 -4.69 6.06 -6.50
C ALA A 164 -6.06 6.65 -6.90
N VAL A 165 -6.24 7.96 -6.67
CA VAL A 165 -7.49 8.71 -6.88
C VAL A 165 -8.76 8.04 -6.33
N ASN A 166 -8.60 7.15 -5.34
CA ASN A 166 -9.68 6.35 -4.76
C ASN A 166 -10.41 5.45 -5.78
N SER A 167 -9.68 4.96 -6.79
CA SER A 167 -10.23 4.18 -7.91
C SER A 167 -10.67 2.77 -7.50
N GLN A 168 -10.04 2.17 -6.50
CA GLN A 168 -10.30 0.81 -6.02
C GLN A 168 -10.43 -0.17 -7.20
N PRO A 169 -9.30 -0.43 -7.92
CA PRO A 169 -9.35 -1.13 -9.19
C PRO A 169 -9.41 -2.67 -9.05
N TRP A 170 -9.40 -3.17 -7.84
CA TRP A 170 -9.49 -4.61 -7.56
C TRP A 170 -10.91 -5.15 -7.66
N TYR A 171 -11.01 -6.42 -8.01
CA TYR A 171 -12.25 -7.19 -8.01
C TYR A 171 -11.96 -8.61 -7.53
N PHE A 172 -12.85 -9.17 -6.73
CA PHE A 172 -12.71 -10.49 -6.14
C PHE A 172 -13.78 -11.43 -6.68
N THR A 173 -13.41 -12.69 -6.99
CA THR A 173 -14.34 -13.75 -7.35
C THR A 173 -14.08 -14.98 -6.48
N HIS A 174 -15.12 -15.74 -6.19
CA HIS A 174 -15.06 -16.90 -5.31
C HIS A 174 -15.16 -18.20 -6.09
N GLU A 175 -14.28 -19.16 -5.77
CA GLU A 175 -14.33 -20.52 -6.23
C GLU A 175 -14.07 -21.49 -5.07
N GLY A 176 -15.14 -22.09 -4.51
CA GLY A 176 -15.05 -22.90 -3.29
C GLY A 176 -14.54 -22.08 -2.10
N ASP A 177 -13.41 -22.50 -1.54
CA ASP A 177 -12.69 -21.81 -0.45
C ASP A 177 -11.64 -20.80 -0.95
N MET A 178 -11.42 -20.76 -2.27
CA MET A 178 -10.48 -19.84 -2.89
C MET A 178 -11.17 -18.53 -3.26
N ILE A 179 -10.41 -17.45 -3.15
CA ILE A 179 -10.79 -16.13 -3.65
C ILE A 179 -9.74 -15.68 -4.65
N HIS A 180 -10.17 -15.40 -5.88
CA HIS A 180 -9.30 -14.84 -6.92
C HIS A 180 -9.35 -13.32 -6.87
N VAL A 181 -8.20 -12.68 -7.03
CA VAL A 181 -8.11 -11.23 -7.12
C VAL A 181 -7.68 -10.80 -8.52
N TYR A 182 -8.40 -9.83 -9.04
CA TYR A 182 -8.18 -9.21 -10.33
C TYR A 182 -7.96 -7.71 -10.15
N CYS A 183 -7.27 -7.11 -11.11
CA CYS A 183 -7.14 -5.67 -11.22
C CYS A 183 -7.68 -5.21 -12.58
N SER A 184 -8.45 -4.13 -12.60
CA SER A 184 -8.88 -3.48 -13.84
C SER A 184 -7.66 -3.16 -14.72
N LYS A 185 -7.73 -3.40 -16.03
CA LYS A 185 -6.63 -3.15 -16.99
C LYS A 185 -6.14 -1.70 -17.03
N ILE A 186 -7.02 -0.75 -16.64
CA ILE A 186 -6.68 0.67 -16.53
C ILE A 186 -6.26 1.08 -15.10
N GLY A 187 -6.32 0.15 -14.15
CA GLY A 187 -5.96 0.38 -12.75
C GLY A 187 -4.50 0.03 -12.46
N SER A 188 -4.03 0.48 -11.33
CA SER A 188 -2.69 0.14 -10.86
C SER A 188 -2.68 -1.21 -10.15
N ARG A 189 -1.81 -2.13 -10.59
CA ARG A 189 -1.58 -3.41 -9.90
C ARG A 189 -1.00 -3.21 -8.49
N LEU A 190 -0.30 -2.11 -8.26
CA LEU A 190 0.16 -1.70 -6.93
C LEU A 190 -1.03 -1.52 -5.97
N ASP A 191 -2.12 -0.92 -6.44
CA ASP A 191 -3.34 -0.75 -5.61
C ASP A 191 -3.96 -2.11 -5.23
N ALA A 192 -3.88 -3.13 -6.09
CA ALA A 192 -4.31 -4.49 -5.74
C ALA A 192 -3.43 -5.09 -4.63
N GLY A 193 -2.12 -4.86 -4.68
CA GLY A 193 -1.20 -5.24 -3.60
C GLY A 193 -1.53 -4.55 -2.26
N ILE A 194 -1.91 -3.27 -2.31
CA ILE A 194 -2.39 -2.53 -1.13
C ILE A 194 -3.65 -3.18 -0.52
N ALA A 195 -4.61 -3.60 -1.36
CA ALA A 195 -5.82 -4.28 -0.88
C ALA A 195 -5.50 -5.66 -0.26
N LEU A 196 -4.59 -6.42 -0.89
CA LEU A 196 -4.12 -7.71 -0.36
C LEU A 196 -3.40 -7.56 0.98
N ALA A 197 -2.64 -6.48 1.19
CA ALA A 197 -1.99 -6.21 2.47
C ALA A 197 -3.00 -6.02 3.62
N HIS A 198 -4.13 -5.38 3.35
CA HIS A 198 -5.20 -5.26 4.34
C HIS A 198 -5.82 -6.62 4.70
N LEU A 199 -6.00 -7.50 3.70
CA LEU A 199 -6.48 -8.87 3.94
C LEU A 199 -5.46 -9.69 4.74
N TYR A 200 -4.18 -9.60 4.38
CA TYR A 200 -3.09 -10.25 5.12
C TYR A 200 -3.06 -9.80 6.58
N VAL A 201 -3.00 -8.51 6.84
CA VAL A 201 -2.93 -7.95 8.20
C VAL A 201 -4.15 -8.35 9.05
N SER A 202 -5.31 -8.55 8.42
CA SER A 202 -6.53 -8.99 9.11
C SER A 202 -6.61 -10.50 9.35
N ASN A 203 -5.77 -11.29 8.66
CA ASN A 203 -5.83 -12.76 8.65
C ASN A 203 -4.43 -13.40 8.61
N GLU A 204 -3.44 -12.82 9.31
CA GLU A 204 -2.02 -13.17 9.16
C GLU A 204 -1.74 -14.68 9.31
N GLU A 205 -2.42 -15.35 10.23
CA GLU A 205 -2.23 -16.78 10.49
C GLU A 205 -2.80 -17.68 9.38
N THR A 206 -3.89 -17.26 8.72
CA THR A 206 -4.64 -18.04 7.74
C THR A 206 -4.42 -17.61 6.30
N PHE A 207 -3.99 -16.36 6.06
CA PHE A 207 -3.78 -15.85 4.71
C PHE A 207 -2.72 -16.65 3.95
N ARG A 208 -3.13 -17.24 2.81
CA ARG A 208 -2.25 -17.98 1.92
C ARG A 208 -2.44 -17.49 0.49
N PHE A 209 -1.44 -16.80 -0.04
CA PHE A 209 -1.45 -16.30 -1.42
C PHE A 209 -0.71 -17.27 -2.35
N PHE A 210 -1.24 -17.47 -3.55
CA PHE A 210 -0.67 -18.34 -4.58
C PHE A 210 -1.14 -17.96 -5.99
N ARG A 211 -0.51 -18.53 -7.02
CA ARG A 211 -0.98 -18.45 -8.40
C ARG A 211 -1.74 -19.73 -8.73
N ALA A 212 -3.03 -19.63 -9.06
CA ALA A 212 -3.80 -20.78 -9.53
C ALA A 212 -3.49 -21.07 -11.00
N GLU A 213 -3.50 -22.34 -11.38
CA GLU A 213 -3.22 -22.78 -12.77
C GLU A 213 -4.40 -22.51 -13.69
N MET A 214 -5.61 -22.77 -13.21
CA MET A 214 -6.86 -22.49 -13.93
C MET A 214 -7.61 -21.38 -13.23
N ILE A 215 -7.90 -20.32 -13.96
CA ILE A 215 -8.59 -19.15 -13.46
C ILE A 215 -9.69 -18.72 -14.43
N PRO A 216 -10.88 -18.34 -13.94
CA PRO A 216 -11.90 -17.74 -14.79
C PRO A 216 -11.41 -16.42 -15.41
N GLU A 217 -11.61 -16.24 -16.71
CA GLU A 217 -11.37 -14.94 -17.33
C GLU A 217 -12.41 -13.91 -16.85
N LEU A 218 -11.93 -12.73 -16.47
CA LEU A 218 -12.78 -11.61 -16.12
C LEU A 218 -12.58 -10.48 -17.14
N PRO A 219 -13.56 -10.21 -18.03
CA PRO A 219 -13.43 -9.19 -19.05
C PRO A 219 -13.04 -7.82 -18.46
N GLY A 220 -12.06 -7.15 -19.09
CA GLY A 220 -11.57 -5.85 -18.65
C GLY A 220 -10.64 -5.86 -17.43
N HIS A 221 -10.33 -7.03 -16.88
CA HIS A 221 -9.43 -7.20 -15.72
C HIS A 221 -8.27 -8.13 -16.06
N GLY A 222 -7.18 -7.95 -15.33
CA GLY A 222 -6.02 -8.86 -15.32
C GLY A 222 -5.95 -9.60 -13.99
N TYR A 223 -5.68 -10.88 -14.05
CA TYR A 223 -5.50 -11.70 -12.86
C TYR A 223 -4.24 -11.29 -12.08
N ILE A 224 -4.36 -11.24 -10.77
CA ILE A 224 -3.27 -10.93 -9.83
C ILE A 224 -2.80 -12.20 -9.13
N GLY A 225 -3.71 -12.96 -8.56
CA GLY A 225 -3.45 -14.18 -7.82
C GLY A 225 -4.70 -14.68 -7.12
N SER A 226 -4.53 -15.71 -6.30
CA SER A 226 -5.57 -16.29 -5.48
C SER A 226 -5.13 -16.38 -4.05
N PHE A 227 -6.08 -16.43 -3.14
CA PHE A 227 -5.78 -16.57 -1.72
C PHE A 227 -6.88 -17.34 -0.98
N ARG A 228 -6.51 -17.83 0.20
CA ARG A 228 -7.44 -18.34 1.24
C ARG A 228 -7.27 -17.54 2.51
N ILE A 229 -8.36 -17.38 3.27
CA ILE A 229 -8.43 -16.68 4.56
C ILE A 229 -9.44 -17.35 5.48
#